data_b3c83383abd83e63de87df114b46ca59
#
_entry.id   b3c83383abd83e63de87df114b46ca59
#
_cell.length_a   1.000
_cell.length_b   1.000
_cell.length_c   1.000
_cell.angle_alpha   90.00
_cell.angle_beta   90.00
_cell.angle_gamma   90.00
#
_symmetry.space_group_name_H-M   'P 1'
#
loop_
_entity.id
_entity.type
_entity.pdbx_description
1 polymer ?
#
loop_
_entity_poly.entity_id
_entity_poly.type
_entity_poly.pdbx_seq_one_letter_code
_entity_poly.pdbx_strand_id
1 'polypeptide(L)'
;MKTLFASVSENVQFVLLCLAVTAAVVLLAWGGEKLVMKKRHRLNAAHTITTVGMLAAISGVLMVIELPLFFAPPFYKLDFSELPVLICAFSLGPVAGVVCEFLKVLIHLLLKGTSTAFVGDLANFLVGCSFVLPASILYQKLLSKKGAVASLALGTGVMTVFGSLFNAWFLIPRFAAMYGLPLDAIIAMGTQVNGAITDLPTLVLLAVVPFNLLKGVLVSVLTFFLYKRVERLFFRRAKQS
;
A
#
# COMPACT_ATOMS: atom_id res chain seq x y z
N MET A 1 13.27 -16.13 -11.74
CA MET A 1 14.10 -16.27 -10.51
C MET A 1 15.56 -15.82 -10.70
N LYS A 2 16.28 -16.27 -11.76
CA LYS A 2 17.68 -15.83 -12.00
C LYS A 2 17.82 -14.29 -12.10
N THR A 3 16.90 -13.62 -12.77
CA THR A 3 16.87 -12.15 -12.90
C THR A 3 16.64 -11.42 -11.56
N LEU A 4 15.79 -11.94 -10.68
CA LEU A 4 15.54 -11.35 -9.36
C LEU A 4 16.77 -11.48 -8.44
N PHE A 5 17.43 -12.64 -8.43
CA PHE A 5 18.66 -12.83 -7.66
C PHE A 5 19.79 -11.93 -8.15
N ALA A 6 19.93 -11.73 -9.46
CA ALA A 6 20.90 -10.78 -10.02
C ALA A 6 20.59 -9.37 -9.55
N SER A 7 19.34 -8.92 -9.64
CA SER A 7 18.93 -7.58 -9.17
C SER A 7 19.16 -7.38 -7.67
N VAL A 8 18.97 -8.41 -6.84
CA VAL A 8 19.29 -8.36 -5.40
C VAL A 8 20.80 -8.20 -5.18
N SER A 9 21.62 -8.97 -5.88
CA SER A 9 23.08 -8.91 -5.71
C SER A 9 23.66 -7.56 -6.16
N GLU A 10 23.09 -6.95 -7.19
CA GLU A 10 23.50 -5.63 -7.68
C GLU A 10 23.07 -4.48 -6.76
N ASN A 11 21.97 -4.65 -6.02
CA ASN A 11 21.36 -3.60 -5.20
C ASN A 11 21.30 -3.95 -3.69
N VAL A 12 22.26 -4.73 -3.18
CA VAL A 12 22.26 -5.24 -1.79
C VAL A 12 22.06 -4.13 -0.76
N GLN A 13 22.75 -3.00 -0.90
CA GLN A 13 22.62 -1.87 0.04
C GLN A 13 21.20 -1.32 0.08
N PHE A 14 20.55 -1.20 -1.09
CA PHE A 14 19.18 -0.72 -1.18
C PHE A 14 18.18 -1.74 -0.62
N VAL A 15 18.40 -3.02 -0.85
CA VAL A 15 17.58 -4.10 -0.27
C VAL A 15 17.69 -4.11 1.26
N LEU A 16 18.90 -3.92 1.81
CA LEU A 16 19.08 -3.79 3.27
C LEU A 16 18.34 -2.56 3.83
N LEU A 17 18.36 -1.44 3.11
CA LEU A 17 17.57 -0.26 3.47
C LEU A 17 16.07 -0.57 3.45
N CYS A 18 15.56 -1.27 2.43
CA CYS A 18 14.16 -1.69 2.36
C CYS A 18 13.76 -2.56 3.57
N LEU A 19 14.61 -3.50 3.97
CA LEU A 19 14.37 -4.35 5.15
C LEU A 19 14.38 -3.54 6.45
N ALA A 20 15.32 -2.60 6.61
CA ALA A 20 15.37 -1.72 7.78
C ALA A 20 14.13 -0.82 7.88
N VAL A 21 13.69 -0.24 6.76
CA VAL A 21 12.47 0.56 6.68
C VAL A 21 11.24 -0.29 7.00
N THR A 22 11.16 -1.51 6.47
CA THR A 22 10.06 -2.44 6.79
C THR A 22 10.02 -2.76 8.27
N ALA A 23 11.17 -3.05 8.90
CA ALA A 23 11.26 -3.29 10.33
C ALA A 23 10.79 -2.07 11.15
N ALA A 24 11.17 -0.85 10.76
CA ALA A 24 10.72 0.37 11.40
C ALA A 24 9.19 0.55 11.30
N VAL A 25 8.59 0.29 10.14
CA VAL A 25 7.14 0.38 9.94
C VAL A 25 6.40 -0.68 10.77
N VAL A 26 6.94 -1.91 10.87
CA VAL A 26 6.38 -2.95 11.77
C VAL A 26 6.44 -2.52 13.23
N LEU A 27 7.53 -1.91 13.68
CA LEU A 27 7.65 -1.38 15.03
C LEU A 27 6.64 -0.26 15.31
N LEU A 28 6.43 0.64 14.36
CA LEU A 28 5.38 1.68 14.44
C LEU A 28 3.98 1.06 14.52
N ALA A 29 3.71 0.03 13.70
CA ALA A 29 2.46 -0.71 13.74
C ALA A 29 2.21 -1.36 15.10
N TRP A 30 3.25 -1.99 15.67
CA TRP A 30 3.18 -2.62 16.98
C TRP A 30 2.96 -1.60 18.11
N GLY A 31 3.63 -0.45 18.05
CA GLY A 31 3.37 0.67 18.95
C GLY A 31 1.92 1.16 18.89
N GLY A 32 1.41 1.39 17.66
CA GLY A 32 0.02 1.78 17.43
C GLY A 32 -0.98 0.72 17.91
N GLU A 33 -0.68 -0.56 17.68
CA GLU A 33 -1.52 -1.67 18.12
C GLU A 33 -1.60 -1.74 19.66
N LYS A 34 -0.49 -1.59 20.36
CA LYS A 34 -0.45 -1.54 21.84
C LYS A 34 -1.30 -0.41 22.42
N LEU A 35 -1.34 0.74 21.76
CA LEU A 35 -2.12 1.89 22.21
C LEU A 35 -3.63 1.69 22.06
N VAL A 36 -4.07 0.87 21.10
CA VAL A 36 -5.48 0.79 20.70
C VAL A 36 -6.13 -0.54 21.01
N MET A 37 -5.42 -1.65 20.91
CA MET A 37 -5.97 -2.97 21.18
C MET A 37 -5.97 -3.27 22.68
N LYS A 38 -7.08 -2.99 23.35
CA LYS A 38 -7.42 -3.61 24.62
C LYS A 38 -7.56 -5.12 24.40
N LYS A 39 -7.01 -5.95 25.33
CA LYS A 39 -6.97 -7.43 25.28
C LYS A 39 -8.12 -8.05 24.46
N ARG A 40 -7.89 -8.24 23.17
CA ARG A 40 -8.81 -8.97 22.31
C ARG A 40 -8.50 -10.45 22.44
N HIS A 41 -9.51 -11.31 22.42
CA HIS A 41 -9.33 -12.77 22.38
C HIS A 41 -8.31 -13.07 21.27
N ARG A 42 -7.14 -13.58 21.66
CA ARG A 42 -6.11 -13.96 20.69
C ARG A 42 -6.65 -15.12 19.88
N LEU A 43 -6.88 -14.89 18.60
CA LEU A 43 -7.11 -15.97 17.65
C LEU A 43 -5.93 -16.94 17.71
N ASN A 44 -6.15 -18.23 17.45
CA ASN A 44 -5.07 -19.20 17.34
C ASN A 44 -4.03 -18.70 16.33
N ALA A 45 -2.75 -18.78 16.69
CA ALA A 45 -1.65 -18.31 15.85
C ALA A 45 -1.72 -18.88 14.42
N ALA A 46 -2.05 -20.17 14.30
CA ALA A 46 -2.22 -20.84 13.02
C ALA A 46 -3.31 -20.18 12.15
N HIS A 47 -4.46 -19.83 12.73
CA HIS A 47 -5.54 -19.16 12.01
C HIS A 47 -5.14 -17.75 11.55
N THR A 48 -4.43 -17.01 12.40
CA THR A 48 -3.93 -15.68 12.05
C THR A 48 -2.95 -15.75 10.89
N ILE A 49 -1.96 -16.64 10.96
CA ILE A 49 -0.94 -16.82 9.91
C ILE A 49 -1.59 -17.22 8.57
N THR A 50 -2.52 -18.19 8.60
CA THR A 50 -3.23 -18.65 7.40
C THR A 50 -4.05 -17.53 6.77
N THR A 51 -4.77 -16.74 7.58
CA THR A 51 -5.60 -15.64 7.08
C THR A 51 -4.73 -14.52 6.47
N VAL A 52 -3.64 -14.14 7.14
CA VAL A 52 -2.69 -13.15 6.61
C VAL A 52 -2.08 -13.64 5.30
N GLY A 53 -1.61 -14.88 5.26
CA GLY A 53 -1.01 -15.47 4.04
C GLY A 53 -1.98 -15.52 2.87
N MET A 54 -3.24 -15.91 3.10
CA MET A 54 -4.25 -15.97 2.05
C MET A 54 -4.65 -14.58 1.53
N LEU A 55 -4.87 -13.60 2.43
CA LEU A 55 -5.19 -12.23 2.02
C LEU A 55 -4.00 -11.57 1.32
N ALA A 56 -2.77 -11.84 1.76
CA ALA A 56 -1.57 -11.38 1.07
C ALA A 56 -1.41 -11.99 -0.32
N ALA A 57 -1.73 -13.27 -0.50
CA ALA A 57 -1.69 -13.93 -1.80
C ALA A 57 -2.70 -13.30 -2.78
N ILE A 58 -3.94 -13.10 -2.35
CA ILE A 58 -4.96 -12.41 -3.14
C ILE A 58 -4.50 -10.99 -3.49
N SER A 59 -3.92 -10.27 -2.52
CA SER A 59 -3.44 -8.91 -2.69
C SER A 59 -2.27 -8.84 -3.69
N GLY A 60 -1.31 -9.76 -3.59
CA GLY A 60 -0.18 -9.85 -4.52
C GLY A 60 -0.61 -10.13 -5.96
N VAL A 61 -1.62 -10.99 -6.16
CA VAL A 61 -2.21 -11.24 -7.49
C VAL A 61 -2.94 -9.99 -8.01
N LEU A 62 -3.72 -9.31 -7.16
CA LEU A 62 -4.40 -8.06 -7.55
C LEU A 62 -3.42 -6.95 -7.92
N MET A 63 -2.23 -6.91 -7.30
CA MET A 63 -1.17 -5.95 -7.63
C MET A 63 -0.59 -6.17 -9.04
N VAL A 64 -0.66 -7.39 -9.57
CA VAL A 64 -0.23 -7.68 -10.97
C VAL A 64 -1.23 -7.11 -11.98
N ILE A 65 -2.50 -6.97 -11.58
CA ILE A 65 -3.58 -6.44 -12.43
C ILE A 65 -3.56 -4.91 -12.35
N GLU A 66 -2.83 -4.30 -13.27
CA GLU A 66 -2.62 -2.86 -13.35
C GLU A 66 -3.56 -2.22 -14.37
N LEU A 67 -4.28 -1.19 -13.98
CA LEU A 67 -5.17 -0.42 -14.85
C LEU A 67 -4.54 0.95 -15.12
N PRO A 68 -4.14 1.25 -16.36
CA PRO A 68 -3.66 2.58 -16.73
C PRO A 68 -4.80 3.59 -16.66
N LEU A 69 -4.49 4.83 -16.22
CA LEU A 69 -5.45 5.92 -16.14
C LEU A 69 -5.14 6.97 -17.20
N PHE A 70 -6.19 7.45 -17.89
CA PHE A 70 -6.07 8.40 -19.00
C PHE A 70 -5.64 9.81 -18.58
N PHE A 71 -5.81 10.17 -17.30
CA PHE A 71 -5.47 11.49 -16.76
C PHE A 71 -4.14 11.53 -15.99
N ALA A 72 -3.44 10.41 -15.89
CA ALA A 72 -2.16 10.30 -15.19
C ALA A 72 -1.07 9.81 -16.16
N PRO A 73 0.20 10.21 -15.93
CA PRO A 73 1.33 9.66 -16.67
C PRO A 73 1.34 8.12 -16.67
N PRO A 74 1.85 7.45 -17.72
CA PRO A 74 1.70 6.00 -17.92
C PRO A 74 2.39 5.13 -16.86
N PHE A 75 3.24 5.70 -16.04
CA PHE A 75 3.86 5.02 -14.90
C PHE A 75 2.97 4.96 -13.64
N TYR A 76 1.85 5.72 -13.61
CA TYR A 76 0.84 5.60 -12.57
C TYR A 76 -0.25 4.62 -13.00
N LYS A 77 -0.33 3.50 -12.33
CA LYS A 77 -1.29 2.46 -12.61
C LYS A 77 -2.12 2.16 -11.38
N LEU A 78 -3.43 2.08 -11.56
CA LEU A 78 -4.36 1.73 -10.51
C LEU A 78 -4.39 0.22 -10.32
N ASP A 79 -4.32 -0.22 -9.08
CA ASP A 79 -4.58 -1.60 -8.65
C ASP A 79 -5.47 -1.62 -7.41
N PHE A 80 -6.05 -2.77 -7.12
CA PHE A 80 -6.94 -2.97 -5.95
C PHE A 80 -6.27 -3.79 -4.85
N SER A 81 -4.95 -3.89 -4.85
CA SER A 81 -4.18 -4.73 -3.92
C SER A 81 -4.32 -4.32 -2.46
N GLU A 82 -4.58 -3.05 -2.15
CA GLU A 82 -4.81 -2.56 -0.80
C GLU A 82 -6.13 -3.05 -0.18
N LEU A 83 -7.09 -3.51 -1.00
CA LEU A 83 -8.40 -3.96 -0.50
C LEU A 83 -8.28 -5.17 0.44
N PRO A 84 -7.63 -6.29 0.07
CA PRO A 84 -7.45 -7.41 1.01
C PRO A 84 -6.58 -7.05 2.20
N VAL A 85 -5.60 -6.15 2.03
CA VAL A 85 -4.73 -5.68 3.13
C VAL A 85 -5.54 -4.90 4.16
N LEU A 86 -6.41 -3.98 3.75
CA LEU A 86 -7.30 -3.25 4.66
C LEU A 86 -8.27 -4.18 5.38
N ILE A 87 -8.80 -5.18 4.70
CA ILE A 87 -9.65 -6.21 5.33
C ILE A 87 -8.84 -6.99 6.38
N CYS A 88 -7.61 -7.36 6.07
CA CYS A 88 -6.67 -7.99 7.01
C CYS A 88 -6.46 -7.12 8.25
N ALA A 89 -6.11 -5.84 8.03
CA ALA A 89 -5.82 -4.88 9.08
C ALA A 89 -7.04 -4.56 9.97
N PHE A 90 -8.23 -4.48 9.38
CA PHE A 90 -9.48 -4.27 10.12
C PHE A 90 -9.85 -5.48 10.97
N SER A 91 -9.58 -6.67 10.47
CA SER A 91 -9.94 -7.92 11.13
C SER A 91 -8.93 -8.36 12.19
N LEU A 92 -7.64 -8.24 11.91
CA LEU A 92 -6.54 -8.77 12.73
C LEU A 92 -5.71 -7.71 13.45
N GLY A 93 -5.78 -6.45 13.01
CA GLY A 93 -5.05 -5.33 13.59
C GLY A 93 -3.95 -4.74 12.71
N PRO A 94 -3.35 -3.62 13.14
CA PRO A 94 -2.37 -2.88 12.37
C PRO A 94 -1.13 -3.69 11.98
N VAL A 95 -0.58 -4.48 12.91
CA VAL A 95 0.61 -5.32 12.64
C VAL A 95 0.33 -6.34 11.56
N ALA A 96 -0.82 -7.04 11.63
CA ALA A 96 -1.23 -8.00 10.61
C ALA A 96 -1.42 -7.33 9.24
N GLY A 97 -1.94 -6.10 9.21
CA GLY A 97 -2.07 -5.29 8.01
C GLY A 97 -0.71 -4.99 7.37
N VAL A 98 0.27 -4.53 8.14
CA VAL A 98 1.62 -4.22 7.64
C VAL A 98 2.35 -5.49 7.16
N VAL A 99 2.21 -6.60 7.89
CA VAL A 99 2.78 -7.89 7.45
C VAL A 99 2.13 -8.35 6.15
N CYS A 100 0.81 -8.21 6.02
CA CYS A 100 0.08 -8.51 4.78
C CYS A 100 0.55 -7.64 3.62
N GLU A 101 0.77 -6.34 3.86
CA GLU A 101 1.30 -5.39 2.87
C GLU A 101 2.72 -5.77 2.40
N PHE A 102 3.58 -6.14 3.33
CA PHE A 102 4.92 -6.63 3.01
C PHE A 102 4.89 -7.91 2.17
N LEU A 103 4.09 -8.89 2.59
CA LEU A 103 3.94 -10.16 1.86
C LEU A 103 3.33 -9.94 0.46
N LYS A 104 2.39 -9.01 0.31
CA LYS A 104 1.83 -8.59 -0.99
C LYS A 104 2.95 -8.18 -1.95
N VAL A 105 3.84 -7.29 -1.50
CA VAL A 105 4.95 -6.80 -2.32
C VAL A 105 5.93 -7.92 -2.65
N LEU A 106 6.23 -8.80 -1.69
CA LEU A 106 7.08 -9.98 -1.95
C LEU A 106 6.47 -10.91 -3.00
N ILE A 107 5.18 -11.18 -2.92
CA ILE A 107 4.47 -12.03 -3.89
C ILE A 107 4.49 -11.38 -5.27
N HIS A 108 4.23 -10.07 -5.36
CA HIS A 108 4.34 -9.32 -6.61
C HIS A 108 5.75 -9.43 -7.22
N LEU A 109 6.81 -9.25 -6.41
CA LEU A 109 8.20 -9.42 -6.83
C LEU A 109 8.50 -10.82 -7.36
N LEU A 110 7.92 -11.86 -6.76
CA LEU A 110 8.09 -13.25 -7.22
C LEU A 110 7.34 -13.51 -8.53
N LEU A 111 6.18 -12.90 -8.75
CA LEU A 111 5.35 -13.09 -9.94
C LEU A 111 5.82 -12.27 -11.13
N LYS A 112 6.13 -10.99 -10.93
CA LYS A 112 6.41 -10.02 -12.01
C LYS A 112 7.88 -9.57 -12.04
N GLY A 113 8.62 -9.76 -10.93
CA GLY A 113 9.97 -9.19 -10.76
C GLY A 113 9.93 -7.69 -10.46
N THR A 114 11.10 -7.07 -10.48
CA THR A 114 11.22 -5.61 -10.35
C THR A 114 11.71 -5.00 -11.65
N SER A 115 11.05 -3.94 -12.11
CA SER A 115 11.47 -3.11 -13.25
C SER A 115 12.19 -1.83 -12.81
N THR A 116 12.22 -1.56 -11.51
CA THR A 116 12.65 -0.29 -10.91
C THR A 116 13.71 -0.51 -9.83
N ALA A 117 14.50 -1.59 -9.93
CA ALA A 117 15.52 -1.94 -8.93
C ALA A 117 15.00 -1.80 -7.47
N PHE A 118 13.80 -2.29 -7.20
CA PHE A 118 13.07 -2.25 -5.92
C PHE A 118 12.56 -0.87 -5.46
N VAL A 119 12.86 0.22 -6.17
CA VAL A 119 12.43 1.58 -5.79
C VAL A 119 10.90 1.70 -5.82
N GLY A 120 10.26 1.23 -6.90
CA GLY A 120 8.80 1.22 -7.03
C GLY A 120 8.12 0.27 -6.03
N ASP A 121 8.76 -0.85 -5.73
CA ASP A 121 8.25 -1.83 -4.76
C ASP A 121 8.27 -1.28 -3.34
N LEU A 122 9.37 -0.61 -2.94
CA LEU A 122 9.45 0.12 -1.67
C LEU A 122 8.42 1.26 -1.59
N ALA A 123 8.25 2.00 -2.69
CA ALA A 123 7.25 3.06 -2.76
C ALA A 123 5.83 2.52 -2.56
N ASN A 124 5.49 1.42 -3.22
CA ASN A 124 4.19 0.77 -3.06
C ASN A 124 3.96 0.32 -1.60
N PHE A 125 4.96 -0.32 -0.98
CA PHE A 125 4.92 -0.71 0.42
C PHE A 125 4.68 0.49 1.34
N LEU A 126 5.45 1.58 1.20
CA LEU A 126 5.35 2.75 2.08
C LEU A 126 4.03 3.51 1.90
N VAL A 127 3.61 3.71 0.65
CA VAL A 127 2.32 4.37 0.34
C VAL A 127 1.15 3.50 0.81
N GLY A 128 1.21 2.18 0.61
CA GLY A 128 0.22 1.24 1.15
C GLY A 128 0.17 1.27 2.68
N CYS A 129 1.30 1.23 3.37
CA CYS A 129 1.35 1.36 4.84
C CYS A 129 0.82 2.70 5.33
N SER A 130 1.06 3.80 4.61
CA SER A 130 0.52 5.12 4.95
C SER A 130 -1.01 5.19 4.87
N PHE A 131 -1.63 4.31 4.10
CA PHE A 131 -3.08 4.10 4.06
C PHE A 131 -3.55 3.18 5.17
N VAL A 132 -2.95 2.01 5.26
CA VAL A 132 -3.40 0.88 6.09
C VAL A 132 -3.23 1.17 7.58
N LEU A 133 -2.09 1.77 7.99
CA LEU A 133 -1.80 2.02 9.41
C LEU A 133 -2.81 2.97 10.07
N PRO A 134 -2.99 4.22 9.61
CA PRO A 134 -3.93 5.14 10.26
C PRO A 134 -5.37 4.63 10.16
N ALA A 135 -5.75 4.02 9.05
CA ALA A 135 -7.08 3.43 8.89
C ALA A 135 -7.32 2.31 9.90
N SER A 136 -6.37 1.38 10.06
CA SER A 136 -6.53 0.26 10.97
C SER A 136 -6.50 0.68 12.44
N ILE A 137 -5.60 1.59 12.84
CA ILE A 137 -5.50 2.10 14.21
C ILE A 137 -6.82 2.78 14.62
N LEU A 138 -7.35 3.66 13.76
CA LEU A 138 -8.62 4.33 14.07
C LEU A 138 -9.79 3.36 14.07
N TYR A 139 -9.85 2.40 13.13
CA TYR A 139 -10.90 1.39 13.10
C TYR A 139 -10.90 0.51 14.35
N GLN A 140 -9.74 0.05 14.81
CA GLN A 140 -9.60 -0.76 16.02
C GLN A 140 -10.03 0.00 17.29
N LYS A 141 -9.96 1.33 17.29
CA LYS A 141 -10.46 2.18 18.37
C LYS A 141 -11.97 2.33 18.35
N LEU A 142 -12.58 2.48 17.16
CA LEU A 142 -14.00 2.84 17.01
C LEU A 142 -14.93 1.62 16.84
N LEU A 143 -14.48 0.55 16.20
CA LEU A 143 -15.18 -0.75 15.96
C LEU A 143 -16.66 -0.62 15.52
N SER A 144 -16.99 0.39 14.74
CA SER A 144 -18.34 0.68 14.28
C SER A 144 -18.38 0.94 12.77
N LYS A 145 -19.59 0.89 12.15
CA LYS A 145 -19.74 1.21 10.73
C LYS A 145 -19.35 2.66 10.42
N LYS A 146 -19.76 3.62 11.28
CA LYS A 146 -19.33 5.03 11.16
C LYS A 146 -17.82 5.16 11.37
N GLY A 147 -17.27 4.38 12.33
CA GLY A 147 -15.84 4.29 12.56
C GLY A 147 -15.08 3.76 11.34
N ALA A 148 -15.60 2.77 10.63
CA ALA A 148 -14.99 2.27 9.39
C ALA A 148 -14.91 3.36 8.31
N VAL A 149 -15.99 4.13 8.10
CA VAL A 149 -15.98 5.25 7.14
C VAL A 149 -14.95 6.31 7.53
N ALA A 150 -14.94 6.75 8.80
CA ALA A 150 -13.99 7.73 9.29
C ALA A 150 -12.54 7.23 9.18
N SER A 151 -12.30 5.95 9.45
CA SER A 151 -10.98 5.31 9.34
C SER A 151 -10.47 5.26 7.90
N LEU A 152 -11.32 4.88 6.97
CA LEU A 152 -11.00 4.83 5.54
C LEU A 152 -10.77 6.24 4.98
N ALA A 153 -11.57 7.23 5.39
CA ALA A 153 -11.38 8.62 5.01
C ALA A 153 -10.05 9.18 5.54
N LEU A 154 -9.72 8.91 6.81
CA LEU A 154 -8.42 9.29 7.39
C LEU A 154 -7.27 8.63 6.64
N GLY A 155 -7.35 7.31 6.42
CA GLY A 155 -6.32 6.57 5.68
C GLY A 155 -6.12 7.12 4.26
N THR A 156 -7.22 7.37 3.52
CA THR A 156 -7.17 7.98 2.19
C THR A 156 -6.48 9.35 2.23
N GLY A 157 -6.84 10.20 3.18
CA GLY A 157 -6.22 11.53 3.34
C GLY A 157 -4.73 11.44 3.63
N VAL A 158 -4.33 10.60 4.59
CA VAL A 158 -2.91 10.39 4.93
C VAL A 158 -2.13 9.82 3.75
N MET A 159 -2.67 8.80 3.06
CA MET A 159 -2.05 8.23 1.86
C MET A 159 -1.88 9.28 0.75
N THR A 160 -2.90 10.11 0.52
CA THR A 160 -2.83 11.15 -0.50
C THR A 160 -1.73 12.16 -0.20
N VAL A 161 -1.66 12.67 1.03
CA VAL A 161 -0.62 13.63 1.43
C VAL A 161 0.77 12.98 1.41
N PHE A 162 0.93 11.86 2.11
CA PHE A 162 2.21 11.16 2.18
C PHE A 162 2.69 10.72 0.79
N GLY A 163 1.82 10.05 0.01
CA GLY A 163 2.16 9.55 -1.31
C GLY A 163 2.53 10.68 -2.28
N SER A 164 1.87 11.83 -2.19
CA SER A 164 2.18 12.98 -3.05
C SER A 164 3.52 13.60 -2.69
N LEU A 165 3.80 13.82 -1.39
CA LEU A 165 5.10 14.31 -0.92
C LEU A 165 6.23 13.32 -1.22
N PHE A 166 6.00 12.03 -1.00
CA PHE A 166 6.98 10.99 -1.29
C PHE A 166 7.31 10.89 -2.79
N ASN A 167 6.30 11.05 -3.65
CA ASN A 167 6.51 11.14 -5.09
C ASN A 167 7.34 12.37 -5.47
N ALA A 168 7.01 13.55 -4.93
CA ALA A 168 7.72 14.80 -5.23
C ALA A 168 9.21 14.73 -4.85
N TRP A 169 9.50 14.25 -3.64
CA TRP A 169 10.86 14.35 -3.07
C TRP A 169 11.73 13.14 -3.33
N PHE A 170 11.15 11.97 -3.51
CA PHE A 170 11.90 10.73 -3.64
C PHE A 170 11.66 10.02 -4.96
N LEU A 171 10.40 9.67 -5.25
CA LEU A 171 10.11 8.71 -6.31
C LEU A 171 10.38 9.27 -7.71
N ILE A 172 9.86 10.46 -8.02
CA ILE A 172 10.02 11.08 -9.34
C ILE A 172 11.51 11.41 -9.62
N PRO A 173 12.27 12.06 -8.70
CA PRO A 173 13.70 12.27 -8.90
C PRO A 173 14.50 10.96 -9.03
N ARG A 174 14.12 9.93 -8.28
CA ARG A 174 14.79 8.63 -8.33
C ARG A 174 14.53 7.90 -9.64
N PHE A 175 13.32 7.96 -10.16
CA PHE A 175 13.00 7.42 -11.49
C PHE A 175 13.75 8.17 -12.59
N ALA A 176 13.83 9.50 -12.54
CA ALA A 176 14.61 10.29 -13.48
C ALA A 176 16.06 9.80 -13.54
N ALA A 177 16.71 9.70 -12.37
CA ALA A 177 18.09 9.22 -12.26
C ALA A 177 18.26 7.78 -12.75
N MET A 178 17.32 6.89 -12.43
CA MET A 178 17.41 5.47 -12.77
C MET A 178 17.19 5.19 -14.27
N TYR A 179 16.30 5.95 -14.92
CA TYR A 179 16.06 5.82 -16.35
C TYR A 179 17.02 6.67 -17.20
N GLY A 180 17.94 7.42 -16.57
CA GLY A 180 18.85 8.33 -17.25
C GLY A 180 18.11 9.46 -17.99
N LEU A 181 16.91 9.82 -17.52
CA LEU A 181 16.08 10.87 -18.10
C LEU A 181 16.23 12.16 -17.29
N PRO A 182 16.29 13.34 -17.97
CA PRO A 182 16.15 14.59 -17.26
C PRO A 182 14.77 14.70 -16.61
N LEU A 183 14.67 15.41 -15.49
CA LEU A 183 13.39 15.58 -14.79
C LEU A 183 12.31 16.18 -15.70
N ASP A 184 12.71 17.10 -16.58
CA ASP A 184 11.83 17.73 -17.57
C ASP A 184 11.17 16.73 -18.53
N ALA A 185 11.85 15.61 -18.85
CA ALA A 185 11.24 14.56 -19.66
C ALA A 185 10.10 13.85 -18.93
N ILE A 186 10.20 13.66 -17.61
CA ILE A 186 9.13 13.09 -16.80
C ILE A 186 7.97 14.09 -16.67
N ILE A 187 8.27 15.39 -16.49
CA ILE A 187 7.25 16.44 -16.47
C ILE A 187 6.54 16.52 -17.82
N ALA A 188 7.26 16.41 -18.94
CA ALA A 188 6.69 16.39 -20.28
C ALA A 188 5.68 15.25 -20.52
N MET A 189 5.89 14.07 -19.91
CA MET A 189 4.89 13.00 -19.93
C MET A 189 3.59 13.42 -19.22
N GLY A 190 3.68 14.24 -18.17
CA GLY A 190 2.51 14.83 -17.52
C GLY A 190 1.85 15.90 -18.38
N THR A 191 2.65 16.78 -19.02
CA THR A 191 2.16 17.83 -19.91
C THR A 191 1.39 17.27 -21.12
N GLN A 192 1.80 16.09 -21.63
CA GLN A 192 1.08 15.39 -22.71
C GLN A 192 -0.34 14.98 -22.30
N VAL A 193 -0.55 14.70 -21.01
CA VAL A 193 -1.86 14.31 -20.46
C VAL A 193 -2.68 15.54 -20.06
N ASN A 194 -2.03 16.55 -19.49
CA ASN A 194 -2.65 17.81 -19.05
C ASN A 194 -1.68 18.97 -19.28
N GLY A 195 -2.00 19.84 -20.24
CA GLY A 195 -1.17 21.00 -20.61
C GLY A 195 -0.94 22.02 -19.48
N ALA A 196 -1.69 21.95 -18.37
CA ALA A 196 -1.45 22.77 -17.18
C ALA A 196 -0.29 22.28 -16.31
N ILE A 197 0.28 21.10 -16.62
CA ILE A 197 1.46 20.57 -15.95
C ILE A 197 2.71 21.15 -16.62
N THR A 198 3.37 22.05 -15.92
CA THR A 198 4.57 22.78 -16.43
C THR A 198 5.82 22.50 -15.62
N ASP A 199 5.67 22.03 -14.38
CA ASP A 199 6.75 21.79 -13.44
C ASP A 199 6.43 20.62 -12.49
N LEU A 200 7.39 20.27 -11.61
CA LEU A 200 7.20 19.19 -10.64
C LEU A 200 6.04 19.43 -9.65
N PRO A 201 5.87 20.64 -9.07
CA PRO A 201 4.72 20.93 -8.21
C PRO A 201 3.38 20.75 -8.93
N THR A 202 3.23 21.23 -10.15
CA THR A 202 1.99 21.07 -10.92
C THR A 202 1.76 19.62 -11.34
N LEU A 203 2.81 18.84 -11.68
CA LEU A 203 2.72 17.40 -11.90
C LEU A 203 2.18 16.69 -10.66
N VAL A 204 2.71 17.02 -9.49
CA VAL A 204 2.25 16.42 -8.22
C VAL A 204 0.80 16.81 -7.93
N LEU A 205 0.46 18.08 -8.03
CA LEU A 205 -0.86 18.59 -7.70
C LEU A 205 -1.95 18.09 -8.66
N LEU A 206 -1.66 18.06 -9.96
CA LEU A 206 -2.66 17.78 -11.01
C LEU A 206 -2.70 16.30 -11.46
N ALA A 207 -1.67 15.51 -11.18
CA ALA A 207 -1.65 14.10 -11.53
C ALA A 207 -1.54 13.19 -10.30
N VAL A 208 -0.56 13.41 -9.40
CA VAL A 208 -0.29 12.50 -8.28
C VAL A 208 -1.36 12.59 -7.20
N VAL A 209 -1.77 13.80 -6.81
CA VAL A 209 -2.82 14.00 -5.79
C VAL A 209 -4.16 13.40 -6.25
N PRO A 210 -4.68 13.70 -7.45
CA PRO A 210 -5.92 13.11 -7.94
C PRO A 210 -5.82 11.58 -8.08
N PHE A 211 -4.67 11.05 -8.50
CA PHE A 211 -4.42 9.62 -8.60
C PHE A 211 -4.53 8.93 -7.23
N ASN A 212 -3.80 9.42 -6.22
CA ASN A 212 -3.83 8.84 -4.87
C ASN A 212 -5.22 8.97 -4.24
N LEU A 213 -5.89 10.10 -4.42
CA LEU A 213 -7.24 10.32 -3.91
C LEU A 213 -8.23 9.35 -4.55
N LEU A 214 -8.20 9.21 -5.88
CA LEU A 214 -9.06 8.26 -6.61
C LEU A 214 -8.81 6.82 -6.15
N LYS A 215 -7.54 6.38 -6.10
CA LYS A 215 -7.17 5.05 -5.62
C LYS A 215 -7.70 4.82 -4.20
N GLY A 216 -7.46 5.76 -3.30
CA GLY A 216 -7.90 5.67 -1.91
C GLY A 216 -9.42 5.62 -1.76
N VAL A 217 -10.17 6.44 -2.50
CA VAL A 217 -11.64 6.44 -2.48
C VAL A 217 -12.19 5.12 -3.03
N LEU A 218 -11.73 4.68 -4.19
CA LEU A 218 -12.21 3.42 -4.80
C LEU A 218 -11.96 2.22 -3.88
N VAL A 219 -10.73 2.09 -3.37
CA VAL A 219 -10.38 1.01 -2.42
C VAL A 219 -11.19 1.13 -1.13
N SER A 220 -11.39 2.34 -0.61
CA SER A 220 -12.19 2.58 0.60
C SER A 220 -13.65 2.14 0.43
N VAL A 221 -14.28 2.51 -0.68
CA VAL A 221 -15.66 2.12 -0.99
C VAL A 221 -15.79 0.61 -1.06
N LEU A 222 -14.92 -0.06 -1.82
CA LEU A 222 -14.93 -1.52 -1.94
C LEU A 222 -14.65 -2.19 -0.59
N THR A 223 -13.69 -1.70 0.19
CA THR A 223 -13.39 -2.20 1.53
C THR A 223 -14.60 -2.08 2.44
N PHE A 224 -15.28 -0.93 2.46
CA PHE A 224 -16.46 -0.70 3.29
C PHE A 224 -17.57 -1.71 3.02
N PHE A 225 -17.83 -2.07 1.77
CA PHE A 225 -18.85 -3.07 1.43
C PHE A 225 -18.42 -4.50 1.72
N LEU A 226 -17.14 -4.82 1.59
CA LEU A 226 -16.66 -6.21 1.66
C LEU A 226 -16.16 -6.61 3.05
N TYR A 227 -15.56 -5.70 3.86
CA TYR A 227 -14.89 -6.07 5.10
C TYR A 227 -15.76 -6.87 6.08
N LYS A 228 -17.03 -6.48 6.25
CA LYS A 228 -17.96 -7.21 7.13
C LYS A 228 -18.37 -8.59 6.61
N ARG A 229 -18.42 -8.78 5.29
CA ARG A 229 -18.70 -10.07 4.68
C ARG A 229 -17.52 -11.01 4.82
N VAL A 230 -16.33 -10.51 4.52
CA VAL A 230 -15.08 -11.27 4.64
C VAL A 230 -14.78 -11.58 6.11
N GLU A 231 -14.90 -10.61 7.03
CA GLU A 231 -14.74 -10.83 8.46
C GLU A 231 -15.64 -12.01 8.96
N ARG A 232 -16.90 -12.06 8.54
CA ARG A 232 -17.79 -13.15 8.91
C ARG A 232 -17.38 -14.51 8.37
N LEU A 233 -16.84 -14.59 7.17
CA LEU A 233 -16.38 -15.84 6.57
C LEU A 233 -15.16 -16.41 7.32
N PHE A 234 -14.21 -15.58 7.67
CA PHE A 234 -12.95 -16.01 8.29
C PHE A 234 -13.05 -16.18 9.82
N PHE A 235 -13.91 -15.42 10.51
CA PHE A 235 -13.91 -15.37 11.98
C PHE A 235 -15.16 -15.95 12.64
N ARG A 236 -16.12 -16.45 11.87
CA ARG A 236 -17.37 -17.01 12.41
C ARG A 236 -17.18 -18.30 13.23
N ARG A 237 -16.14 -19.09 12.92
CA ARG A 237 -15.84 -20.35 13.63
C ARG A 237 -15.17 -20.15 15.00
N ALA A 238 -14.51 -19.04 15.24
CA ALA A 238 -13.81 -18.79 16.50
C ALA A 238 -14.73 -18.42 17.68
N LYS A 239 -16.04 -18.22 17.45
CA LYS A 239 -17.03 -17.93 18.50
C LYS A 239 -17.81 -19.17 18.97
N GLN A 240 -17.59 -20.34 18.36
CA GLN A 240 -18.32 -21.58 18.69
C GLN A 240 -17.47 -22.65 19.36
N SER A 241 -16.21 -22.37 19.64
CA SER A 241 -15.30 -23.16 20.48
C SER A 241 -14.89 -22.37 21.73
#